data_071c60400f7390d06f1d3b45f02063ac
#
_entry.id   071c60400f7390d06f1d3b45f02063ac
#
_cell.length_a   1.000
_cell.length_b   1.000
_cell.length_c   1.000
_cell.angle_alpha   90.00
_cell.angle_beta   90.00
_cell.angle_gamma   90.00
#
_symmetry.space_group_name_H-M   'P 1'
#
loop_
_entity.id
_entity.type
_entity.pdbx_description
1 polymer ?
#
loop_
_entity_poly.entity_id
_entity_poly.type
_entity_poly.pdbx_seq_one_letter_code
_entity_poly.pdbx_strand_id
1 'polypeptide(L)'
;PPVIFNITDGECTDVPDTILLSVSERIKSLATSAGNVLLFNVHLSTDDSGRGIIFPYSKEKLAADDRTAALLFDMSSDLPESFVPAEGDRRAKAMSYNSSMSELVKMINIGSVSVNNIL
;
A
#
# COMPACT_ATOMS: atom_id res chain seq x y z
N PRO A 1 8.84 9.36 -8.50
CA PRO A 1 8.82 9.56 -7.05
C PRO A 1 9.52 8.42 -6.31
N PRO A 2 10.12 8.71 -5.14
CA PRO A 2 10.68 7.65 -4.32
C PRO A 2 9.60 6.72 -3.83
N VAL A 3 9.94 5.43 -3.70
CA VAL A 3 8.98 4.40 -3.28
C VAL A 3 9.52 3.72 -2.03
N ILE A 4 8.67 3.59 -1.01
CA ILE A 4 8.97 2.86 0.21
C ILE A 4 7.99 1.70 0.32
N PHE A 5 8.50 0.49 0.50
CA PHE A 5 7.69 -0.69 0.76
C PHE A 5 7.78 -1.03 2.24
N ASN A 6 6.64 -0.98 2.93
CA ASN A 6 6.50 -1.45 4.29
C ASN A 6 5.88 -2.85 4.25
N ILE A 7 6.65 -3.86 4.60
CA ILE A 7 6.24 -5.26 4.49
C ILE A 7 6.08 -5.83 5.88
N THR A 8 4.90 -6.42 6.14
CA THR A 8 4.59 -7.02 7.44
C THR A 8 3.90 -8.37 7.27
N ASP A 9 4.10 -9.27 8.22
CA ASP A 9 3.43 -10.58 8.26
C ASP A 9 2.44 -10.70 9.43
N GLY A 10 2.18 -9.61 10.14
CA GLY A 10 1.30 -9.64 11.28
C GLY A 10 0.75 -8.26 11.64
N GLU A 11 -0.01 -8.22 12.74
CA GLU A 11 -0.55 -6.99 13.28
C GLU A 11 0.49 -6.26 14.11
N CYS A 12 0.51 -4.93 14.00
CA CYS A 12 1.30 -4.11 14.90
C CYS A 12 0.47 -3.85 16.16
N THR A 13 0.74 -4.59 17.23
CA THR A 13 -0.03 -4.52 18.46
C THR A 13 0.59 -3.58 19.51
N ASP A 14 1.85 -3.18 19.31
CA ASP A 14 2.62 -2.42 20.31
C ASP A 14 2.48 -0.91 20.14
N VAL A 15 1.96 -0.45 19.01
CA VAL A 15 1.87 0.97 18.68
C VAL A 15 0.41 1.33 18.38
N PRO A 16 -0.12 2.40 18.99
CA PRO A 16 -1.48 2.84 18.68
C PRO A 16 -1.64 3.21 17.19
N ASP A 17 -2.82 2.93 16.64
CA ASP A 17 -3.15 3.24 15.24
C ASP A 17 -2.94 4.72 14.91
N THR A 18 -3.26 5.61 15.85
CA THR A 18 -3.10 7.05 15.66
C THR A 18 -1.64 7.44 15.41
N ILE A 19 -0.70 6.78 16.06
CA ILE A 19 0.73 7.02 15.86
C ILE A 19 1.15 6.50 14.49
N LEU A 20 0.71 5.30 14.12
CA LEU A 20 1.01 4.72 12.80
C LEU A 20 0.49 5.60 11.68
N LEU A 21 -0.74 6.10 11.80
CA LEU A 21 -1.32 7.01 10.80
C LEU A 21 -0.53 8.33 10.73
N SER A 22 -0.14 8.87 11.87
CA SER A 22 0.65 10.11 11.91
C SER A 22 2.01 9.93 11.23
N VAL A 23 2.71 8.82 11.51
CA VAL A 23 4.00 8.53 10.88
C VAL A 23 3.84 8.33 9.38
N SER A 24 2.82 7.60 8.95
CA SER A 24 2.57 7.37 7.52
C SER A 24 2.27 8.67 6.77
N GLU A 25 1.50 9.58 7.38
CA GLU A 25 1.23 10.88 6.78
C GLU A 25 2.52 11.72 6.63
N ARG A 26 3.41 11.65 7.61
CA ARG A 26 4.70 12.34 7.53
C ARG A 26 5.57 11.77 6.41
N ILE A 27 5.61 10.45 6.26
CA ILE A 27 6.35 9.80 5.17
C ILE A 27 5.78 10.23 3.81
N LYS A 28 4.46 10.18 3.66
CA LYS A 28 3.78 10.55 2.41
C LYS A 28 3.93 12.04 2.07
N SER A 29 4.21 12.88 3.05
CA SER A 29 4.42 14.32 2.83
C SER A 29 5.84 14.65 2.40
N LEU A 30 6.79 13.72 2.55
CA LEU A 30 8.16 13.93 2.07
C LEU A 30 8.15 13.98 0.54
N ALA A 31 8.94 14.88 -0.01
CA ALA A 31 8.95 15.08 -1.45
C ALA A 31 10.37 15.30 -1.96
N THR A 32 10.59 14.87 -3.19
CA THR A 32 11.78 15.21 -3.96
C THR A 32 11.34 16.00 -5.18
N SER A 33 12.28 16.37 -6.05
CA SER A 33 11.96 16.99 -7.34
C SER A 33 11.08 16.09 -8.23
N ALA A 34 11.09 14.79 -7.99
CA ALA A 34 10.28 13.82 -8.73
C ALA A 34 8.88 13.62 -8.14
N GLY A 35 8.54 14.27 -7.03
CA GLY A 35 7.24 14.20 -6.38
C GLY A 35 7.29 13.63 -4.97
N ASN A 36 6.12 13.43 -4.39
CA ASN A 36 6.00 12.90 -3.04
C ASN A 36 6.39 11.43 -2.98
N VAL A 37 6.86 11.01 -1.81
CA VAL A 37 7.15 9.60 -1.53
C VAL A 37 5.87 8.79 -1.64
N LEU A 38 5.95 7.67 -2.34
CA LEU A 38 4.87 6.69 -2.41
C LEU A 38 5.13 5.60 -1.36
N LEU A 39 4.22 5.47 -0.41
CA LEU A 39 4.28 4.47 0.64
C LEU A 39 3.37 3.30 0.27
N PHE A 40 3.98 2.16 0.00
CA PHE A 40 3.30 0.90 -0.25
C PHE A 40 3.28 0.08 1.02
N ASN A 41 2.10 -0.39 1.43
CA ASN A 41 1.97 -1.29 2.57
C ASN A 41 1.60 -2.68 2.08
N VAL A 42 2.41 -3.66 2.43
CA VAL A 42 2.23 -5.05 2.01
C VAL A 42 2.08 -5.93 3.24
N HIS A 43 0.95 -6.60 3.36
CA HIS A 43 0.72 -7.61 4.37
C HIS A 43 0.83 -8.99 3.73
N LEU A 44 1.79 -9.79 4.21
CA LEU A 44 2.00 -11.14 3.73
C LEU A 44 1.12 -12.13 4.49
N SER A 45 0.48 -13.02 3.77
CA SER A 45 -0.29 -14.09 4.36
C SER A 45 0.62 -15.10 5.03
N THR A 46 0.24 -15.54 6.23
CA THR A 46 0.93 -16.62 6.94
C THR A 46 0.33 -17.98 6.63
N ASP A 47 -0.79 -18.03 5.92
CA ASP A 47 -1.41 -19.25 5.44
C ASP A 47 -1.95 -19.05 4.02
N ASP A 48 -2.28 -20.15 3.35
CA ASP A 48 -2.74 -20.11 1.96
C ASP A 48 -4.26 -20.04 1.83
N SER A 49 -4.99 -19.86 2.93
CA SER A 49 -6.45 -19.97 2.95
C SER A 49 -7.18 -18.66 2.60
N GLY A 50 -6.47 -17.53 2.58
CA GLY A 50 -7.08 -16.24 2.33
C GLY A 50 -6.94 -15.77 0.89
N ARG A 51 -7.89 -14.92 0.47
CA ARG A 51 -7.78 -14.21 -0.81
C ARG A 51 -7.05 -12.91 -0.58
N GLY A 52 -6.03 -12.65 -1.38
CA GLY A 52 -5.32 -11.39 -1.36
C GLY A 52 -6.15 -10.26 -1.96
N ILE A 53 -5.92 -9.07 -1.44
CA ILE A 53 -6.48 -7.83 -2.01
C ILE A 53 -5.30 -6.99 -2.46
N ILE A 54 -5.29 -6.60 -3.72
CA ILE A 54 -4.23 -5.77 -4.30
C ILE A 54 -4.82 -4.50 -4.87
N PHE A 55 -4.22 -3.37 -4.50
CA PHE A 55 -4.56 -2.05 -5.03
C PHE A 55 -6.05 -1.73 -4.98
N PRO A 56 -6.68 -1.82 -3.79
CA PRO A 56 -8.10 -1.52 -3.68
C PRO A 56 -8.38 -0.04 -3.92
N TYR A 57 -9.53 0.24 -4.50
CA TYR A 57 -9.98 1.62 -4.73
C TYR A 57 -10.78 2.18 -3.56
N SER A 58 -11.31 1.34 -2.70
CA SER A 58 -12.11 1.76 -1.56
C SER A 58 -12.05 0.73 -0.44
N LYS A 59 -12.42 1.16 0.77
CA LYS A 59 -12.50 0.27 1.93
C LYS A 59 -13.62 -0.77 1.79
N GLU A 60 -14.56 -0.56 0.88
CA GLU A 60 -15.64 -1.52 0.64
C GLU A 60 -15.12 -2.87 0.16
N LYS A 61 -13.94 -2.89 -0.43
CA LYS A 61 -13.28 -4.14 -0.87
C LYS A 61 -12.65 -4.92 0.28
N LEU A 62 -12.57 -4.31 1.47
CA LEU A 62 -11.98 -4.92 2.65
C LEU A 62 -13.08 -5.55 3.50
N ALA A 63 -12.73 -6.57 4.30
CA ALA A 63 -13.67 -7.12 5.27
C ALA A 63 -14.02 -6.04 6.31
N ALA A 64 -15.32 -5.89 6.60
CA ALA A 64 -15.82 -4.81 7.44
C ALA A 64 -15.25 -4.82 8.86
N ASP A 65 -14.89 -6.00 9.37
CA ASP A 65 -14.35 -6.18 10.72
C ASP A 65 -12.82 -6.27 10.74
N ASP A 66 -12.15 -6.09 9.61
CA ASP A 66 -10.70 -6.21 9.55
C ASP A 66 -10.06 -4.83 9.78
N ARG A 67 -9.71 -4.58 11.02
CA ARG A 67 -9.07 -3.32 11.44
C ARG A 67 -7.68 -3.15 10.84
N THR A 68 -6.93 -4.24 10.71
CA THR A 68 -5.58 -4.18 10.15
C THR A 68 -5.62 -3.79 8.68
N ALA A 69 -6.52 -4.39 7.90
CA ALA A 69 -6.69 -4.03 6.50
C ALA A 69 -7.10 -2.57 6.33
N ALA A 70 -8.05 -2.09 7.15
CA ALA A 70 -8.51 -0.71 7.10
C ALA A 70 -7.39 0.27 7.47
N LEU A 71 -6.58 -0.07 8.48
CA LEU A 71 -5.44 0.76 8.88
C LEU A 71 -4.41 0.85 7.76
N LEU A 72 -4.05 -0.26 7.14
CA LEU A 72 -3.10 -0.27 6.03
C LEU A 72 -3.62 0.54 4.84
N PHE A 73 -4.91 0.49 4.58
CA PHE A 73 -5.53 1.31 3.54
C PHE A 73 -5.29 2.79 3.80
N ASP A 74 -5.57 3.25 5.02
CA ASP A 74 -5.40 4.66 5.39
C ASP A 74 -3.93 5.09 5.41
N MET A 75 -3.02 4.18 5.73
CA MET A 75 -1.58 4.46 5.75
C MET A 75 -0.98 4.55 4.35
N SER A 76 -1.60 3.94 3.36
CA SER A 76 -1.02 3.79 2.02
C SER A 76 -1.22 5.04 1.17
N SER A 77 -0.27 5.28 0.26
CA SER A 77 -0.39 6.34 -0.73
C SER A 77 -1.45 6.01 -1.77
N ASP A 78 -2.04 7.05 -2.36
CA ASP A 78 -2.80 6.90 -3.59
C ASP A 78 -1.82 6.63 -4.74
N LEU A 79 -2.14 5.68 -5.60
CA LEU A 79 -1.28 5.38 -6.75
C LEU A 79 -1.54 6.36 -7.88
N PRO A 80 -0.48 6.91 -8.50
CA PRO A 80 -0.64 7.66 -9.73
C PRO A 80 -1.23 6.79 -10.85
N GLU A 81 -1.95 7.43 -11.77
CA GLU A 81 -2.54 6.72 -12.91
C GLU A 81 -1.51 6.02 -13.79
N SER A 82 -0.26 6.49 -13.75
CA SER A 82 0.85 5.85 -14.46
C SER A 82 1.19 4.46 -13.90
N PHE A 83 0.82 4.19 -12.66
CA PHE A 83 1.04 2.88 -12.02
C PHE A 83 -0.16 1.97 -12.24
N VAL A 84 -1.34 2.46 -11.86
CA VAL A 84 -2.61 1.73 -11.97
C VAL A 84 -3.66 2.74 -12.39
N PRO A 85 -4.44 2.47 -13.45
CA PRO A 85 -5.47 3.40 -13.92
C PRO A 85 -6.48 3.72 -12.82
N ALA A 86 -6.91 4.98 -12.78
CA ALA A 86 -7.96 5.40 -11.87
C ALA A 86 -9.31 4.79 -12.29
N GLU A 87 -10.19 4.59 -11.30
CA GLU A 87 -11.55 4.15 -11.53
C GLU A 87 -12.48 5.33 -11.18
N GLY A 88 -12.91 6.07 -12.20
CA GLY A 88 -13.63 7.33 -12.00
C GLY A 88 -12.76 8.34 -11.28
N ASP A 89 -13.26 8.89 -10.18
CA ASP A 89 -12.52 9.82 -9.33
C ASP A 89 -11.64 9.12 -8.29
N ARG A 90 -11.68 7.79 -8.25
CA ARG A 90 -10.96 7.01 -7.24
C ARG A 90 -9.64 6.53 -7.78
N ARG A 91 -8.60 6.70 -6.97
CA ARG A 91 -7.28 6.14 -7.23
C ARG A 91 -7.11 4.87 -6.42
N ALA A 92 -6.41 3.90 -6.99
CA ALA A 92 -6.05 2.69 -6.26
C ALA A 92 -5.09 3.05 -5.12
N LYS A 93 -5.20 2.34 -4.00
CA LYS A 93 -4.27 2.48 -2.89
C LYS A 93 -3.05 1.60 -3.09
N ALA A 94 -1.91 2.10 -2.66
CA ALA A 94 -0.63 1.40 -2.72
C ALA A 94 -0.56 0.36 -1.60
N MET A 95 -1.43 -0.64 -1.62
CA MET A 95 -1.43 -1.69 -0.60
C MET A 95 -1.75 -3.05 -1.20
N SER A 96 -1.26 -4.06 -0.51
CA SER A 96 -1.63 -5.45 -0.76
C SER A 96 -1.86 -6.10 0.59
N TYR A 97 -2.99 -6.76 0.76
CA TYR A 97 -3.36 -7.41 2.02
C TYR A 97 -3.52 -8.90 1.82
N ASN A 98 -3.01 -9.67 2.76
CA ASN A 98 -3.06 -11.13 2.73
C ASN A 98 -2.43 -11.70 1.46
N SER A 99 -1.31 -11.15 1.08
CA SER A 99 -0.66 -11.45 -0.20
C SER A 99 0.26 -12.64 -0.12
N SER A 100 0.38 -13.35 -1.23
CA SER A 100 1.42 -14.35 -1.43
C SER A 100 2.76 -13.67 -1.74
N MET A 101 3.84 -14.44 -1.64
CA MET A 101 5.17 -13.95 -2.03
C MET A 101 5.22 -13.57 -3.51
N SER A 102 4.52 -14.30 -4.39
CA SER A 102 4.50 -13.97 -5.81
C SER A 102 3.78 -12.65 -6.10
N GLU A 103 2.73 -12.34 -5.33
CA GLU A 103 2.06 -11.05 -5.43
C GLU A 103 2.95 -9.89 -4.95
N LEU A 104 3.72 -10.11 -3.89
CA LEU A 104 4.72 -9.14 -3.42
C LEU A 104 5.74 -8.84 -4.52
N VAL A 105 6.27 -9.87 -5.18
CA VAL A 105 7.24 -9.70 -6.26
C VAL A 105 6.65 -8.88 -7.40
N LYS A 106 5.40 -9.14 -7.77
CA LYS A 106 4.72 -8.35 -8.80
C LYS A 106 4.57 -6.89 -8.39
N MET A 107 4.22 -6.61 -7.15
CA MET A 107 4.08 -5.25 -6.65
C MET A 107 5.42 -4.50 -6.69
N ILE A 108 6.50 -5.15 -6.25
CA ILE A 108 7.83 -4.56 -6.29
C ILE A 108 8.24 -4.26 -7.73
N ASN A 109 7.95 -5.15 -8.66
CA ASN A 109 8.26 -4.95 -10.09
C ASN A 109 7.51 -3.75 -10.66
N ILE A 110 6.24 -3.58 -10.32
CA ILE A 110 5.46 -2.41 -10.77
C ILE A 110 6.11 -1.13 -10.28
N GLY A 111 6.45 -1.05 -9.00
CA GLY A 111 7.12 0.11 -8.42
C GLY A 111 8.46 0.39 -9.07
N SER A 112 9.27 -0.63 -9.29
CA SER A 112 10.61 -0.50 -9.88
C SER A 112 10.54 -0.04 -11.34
N VAL A 113 9.64 -0.61 -12.13
CA VAL A 113 9.47 -0.20 -13.55
C VAL A 113 9.04 1.25 -13.64
N SER A 114 8.09 1.68 -12.79
CA SER A 114 7.62 3.06 -12.78
C SER A 114 8.72 4.05 -12.40
N VAL A 115 9.57 3.69 -11.44
CA VAL A 115 10.72 4.52 -11.05
C VAL A 115 11.74 4.58 -12.19
N ASN A 116 12.02 3.46 -12.85
CA ASN A 116 12.97 3.42 -13.94
C ASN A 116 12.49 4.23 -15.15
N ASN A 117 11.19 4.30 -15.39
CA ASN A 117 10.64 5.08 -16.49
C ASN A 117 10.75 6.60 -16.28
N ILE A 118 10.98 7.03 -15.06
CA ILE A 118 11.14 8.44 -14.70
C ILE A 118 12.59 8.88 -14.91
N LEU A 119 13.51 7.96 -14.83
CA LEU A 119 14.93 8.20 -15.03
C LEU A 119 15.32 8.11 -16.49
#